data_504c871152453d41fc1ffbaca31d6ba5
#
_entry.id   504c871152453d41fc1ffbaca31d6ba5
#
_cell.length_a   1.000
_cell.length_b   1.000
_cell.length_c   1.000
_cell.angle_alpha   90.00
_cell.angle_beta   90.00
_cell.angle_gamma   90.00
#
_symmetry.space_group_name_H-M   'P 1'
#
loop_
_entity.id
_entity.type
_entity.pdbx_description
1 polymer ?
#
loop_
_entity_poly.entity_id
_entity_poly.type
_entity_poly.pdbx_seq_one_letter_code
_entity_poly.pdbx_strand_id
1 'polypeptide(L)'
;MKRIKRLKREKVSLFLAAAVLSLGILSGCGAESKEAKEARMTGIEQLNAGNYQDAIDSFGKALDESDGIVNSFELDVLKYRGEAEYKLADYKAAAQTYGILAEVDGGKAEYLYYKAASEAADGQAEDAEKDFAAAEEKAKNSKKAAPRLRG
;
A
#
# COMPACT_ATOMS: atom_id res chain seq x y z
N MET A 1 6.24 16.25 -5.16
CA MET A 1 5.22 15.20 -5.43
C MET A 1 5.81 14.15 -6.35
N LYS A 2 5.96 12.92 -5.86
CA LYS A 2 6.45 11.79 -6.67
C LYS A 2 5.24 11.03 -7.22
N ARG A 3 5.15 10.91 -8.55
CA ARG A 3 4.14 10.07 -9.20
C ARG A 3 4.56 8.61 -9.07
N ILE A 4 3.67 7.75 -8.60
CA ILE A 4 3.87 6.31 -8.71
C ILE A 4 3.85 5.97 -10.20
N LYS A 5 4.98 5.43 -10.72
CA LYS A 5 4.96 4.84 -12.05
C LYS A 5 3.95 3.70 -12.01
N ARG A 6 2.92 3.84 -12.83
CA ARG A 6 1.89 2.82 -13.03
C ARG A 6 2.59 1.47 -13.20
N LEU A 7 2.46 0.59 -12.22
CA LEU A 7 2.93 -0.79 -12.32
C LEU A 7 2.29 -1.39 -13.57
N LYS A 8 3.14 -1.81 -14.49
CA LYS A 8 2.74 -2.45 -15.76
C LYS A 8 1.90 -3.67 -15.40
N ARG A 9 0.63 -3.57 -15.66
CA ARG A 9 -0.32 -4.68 -15.57
C ARG A 9 0.06 -5.71 -16.62
N GLU A 10 0.92 -6.64 -16.27
CA GLU A 10 1.06 -7.85 -17.04
C GLU A 10 0.38 -9.00 -16.28
N LYS A 11 -0.76 -9.38 -16.84
CA LYS A 11 -1.46 -10.64 -16.59
C LYS A 11 -2.25 -10.78 -15.29
N VAL A 12 -3.30 -9.98 -15.16
CA VAL A 12 -4.53 -10.50 -14.57
C VAL A 12 -5.64 -10.27 -15.59
N SER A 13 -6.00 -11.38 -16.20
CA SER A 13 -7.25 -11.71 -16.88
C SER A 13 -8.05 -10.60 -17.56
N LEU A 14 -8.05 -10.71 -18.91
CA LEU A 14 -9.13 -10.31 -19.81
C LEU A 14 -10.50 -10.49 -19.17
N PHE A 15 -11.24 -9.40 -18.94
CA PHE A 15 -12.67 -9.36 -19.19
C PHE A 15 -13.16 -7.92 -19.33
N LEU A 16 -13.63 -7.67 -20.53
CA LEU A 16 -14.61 -6.71 -21.03
C LEU A 16 -14.34 -5.22 -20.89
N ALA A 17 -13.96 -4.67 -22.03
CA ALA A 17 -14.30 -3.32 -22.44
C ALA A 17 -15.83 -3.15 -22.50
N ALA A 18 -16.33 -2.15 -21.78
CA ALA A 18 -17.55 -1.47 -22.16
C ALA A 18 -17.29 0.01 -21.98
N ALA A 19 -17.14 0.68 -23.12
CA ALA A 19 -17.10 2.11 -23.21
C ALA A 19 -18.44 2.68 -22.75
N VAL A 20 -18.42 3.50 -21.70
CA VAL A 20 -19.45 4.53 -21.50
C VAL A 20 -18.73 5.86 -21.37
N LEU A 21 -18.75 6.59 -22.49
CA LEU A 21 -18.51 8.01 -22.52
C LEU A 21 -19.63 8.69 -21.74
N SER A 22 -19.32 9.16 -20.54
CA SER A 22 -20.09 10.22 -19.92
C SER A 22 -19.15 11.34 -19.53
N LEU A 23 -19.29 12.45 -20.26
CA LEU A 23 -18.78 13.75 -19.87
C LEU A 23 -19.34 14.09 -18.50
N GLY A 24 -18.48 14.29 -17.54
CA GLY A 24 -18.87 14.66 -16.18
C GLY A 24 -17.74 15.30 -15.40
N ILE A 25 -17.51 16.60 -15.67
CA ILE A 25 -17.20 17.61 -14.66
C ILE A 25 -15.82 17.54 -14.00
N LEU A 26 -15.00 18.51 -14.41
CA LEU A 26 -13.95 19.13 -13.62
C LEU A 26 -14.44 19.41 -12.19
N SER A 27 -14.01 18.62 -11.24
CA SER A 27 -14.12 18.96 -9.84
C SER A 27 -12.80 18.73 -9.13
N GLY A 28 -12.17 19.83 -8.82
CA GLY A 28 -11.43 20.07 -7.58
C GLY A 28 -10.17 19.25 -7.33
N CYS A 29 -9.06 19.93 -7.38
CA CYS A 29 -7.79 19.55 -6.78
C CYS A 29 -7.91 18.72 -5.51
N GLY A 30 -7.38 17.49 -5.52
CA GLY A 30 -6.83 16.88 -4.31
C GLY A 30 -7.80 16.26 -3.30
N ALA A 31 -9.07 16.11 -3.63
CA ALA A 31 -10.00 15.38 -2.78
C ALA A 31 -10.25 13.98 -3.38
N GLU A 32 -9.98 12.97 -2.57
CA GLU A 32 -10.33 11.60 -2.93
C GLU A 32 -11.80 11.49 -3.28
N SER A 33 -12.12 10.71 -4.34
CA SER A 33 -13.50 10.51 -4.77
C SER A 33 -14.32 9.86 -3.65
N LYS A 34 -15.64 10.07 -3.70
CA LYS A 34 -16.55 9.41 -2.76
C LYS A 34 -16.44 7.89 -2.90
N GLU A 35 -16.33 7.43 -4.13
CA GLU A 35 -16.18 6.02 -4.49
C GLU A 35 -14.90 5.41 -3.91
N ALA A 36 -13.78 6.13 -3.95
CA ALA A 36 -12.52 5.69 -3.33
C ALA A 36 -12.66 5.54 -1.81
N LYS A 37 -13.29 6.50 -1.15
CA LYS A 37 -13.54 6.46 0.30
C LYS A 37 -14.45 5.32 0.70
N GLU A 38 -15.53 5.08 -0.05
CA GLU A 38 -16.45 3.98 0.19
C GLU A 38 -15.76 2.63 -0.01
N ALA A 39 -14.98 2.48 -1.09
CA ALA A 39 -14.22 1.26 -1.35
C ALA A 39 -13.20 0.98 -0.23
N ARG A 40 -12.49 2.00 0.25
CA ARG A 40 -11.58 1.88 1.41
C ARG A 40 -12.31 1.40 2.66
N MET A 41 -13.46 2.00 2.99
CA MET A 41 -14.25 1.61 4.17
C MET A 41 -14.72 0.16 4.06
N THR A 42 -15.24 -0.23 2.91
CA THR A 42 -15.64 -1.62 2.63
C THR A 42 -14.47 -2.59 2.80
N GLY A 43 -13.28 -2.23 2.29
CA GLY A 43 -12.08 -3.05 2.45
C GLY A 43 -11.68 -3.23 3.92
N ILE A 44 -11.78 -2.19 4.75
CA ILE A 44 -11.50 -2.28 6.18
C ILE A 44 -12.50 -3.20 6.89
N GLU A 45 -13.78 -3.10 6.56
CA GLU A 45 -14.82 -3.96 7.12
C GLU A 45 -14.56 -5.44 6.75
N GLN A 46 -14.23 -5.71 5.50
CA GLN A 46 -13.90 -7.05 5.01
C GLN A 46 -12.63 -7.62 5.67
N LEU A 47 -11.59 -6.80 5.83
CA LEU A 47 -10.37 -7.18 6.53
C LEU A 47 -10.66 -7.58 7.98
N ASN A 48 -11.46 -6.80 8.68
CA ASN A 48 -11.86 -7.07 10.07
C ASN A 48 -12.75 -8.32 10.19
N ALA A 49 -13.52 -8.63 9.15
CA ALA A 49 -14.33 -9.83 9.06
C ALA A 49 -13.54 -11.09 8.66
N GLY A 50 -12.26 -10.95 8.32
CA GLY A 50 -11.42 -12.06 7.84
C GLY A 50 -11.60 -12.39 6.36
N ASN A 51 -12.35 -11.59 5.61
CA ASN A 51 -12.58 -11.73 4.19
C ASN A 51 -11.43 -11.07 3.40
N TYR A 52 -10.23 -11.64 3.51
CA TYR A 52 -9.00 -10.98 3.05
C TYR A 52 -8.95 -10.74 1.55
N GLN A 53 -9.42 -11.68 0.72
CA GLN A 53 -9.45 -11.50 -0.73
C GLN A 53 -10.38 -10.35 -1.12
N ASP A 54 -11.59 -10.31 -0.58
CA ASP A 54 -12.55 -9.24 -0.85
C ASP A 54 -12.01 -7.89 -0.40
N ALA A 55 -11.30 -7.86 0.74
CA ALA A 55 -10.63 -6.66 1.23
C ALA A 55 -9.57 -6.15 0.25
N ILE A 56 -8.72 -7.04 -0.29
CA ILE A 56 -7.71 -6.72 -1.30
C ILE A 56 -8.36 -6.11 -2.55
N ASP A 57 -9.46 -6.69 -3.02
CA ASP A 57 -10.19 -6.21 -4.19
C ASP A 57 -10.80 -4.82 -3.93
N SER A 58 -11.35 -4.60 -2.75
CA SER A 58 -11.91 -3.30 -2.33
C SER A 58 -10.82 -2.23 -2.20
N PHE A 59 -9.66 -2.55 -1.63
CA PHE A 59 -8.51 -1.64 -1.58
C PHE A 59 -7.95 -1.36 -2.99
N GLY A 60 -7.93 -2.37 -3.88
CA GLY A 60 -7.59 -2.17 -5.28
C GLY A 60 -8.49 -1.15 -5.95
N LYS A 61 -9.81 -1.28 -5.76
CA LYS A 61 -10.80 -0.31 -6.26
C LYS A 61 -10.56 1.09 -5.69
N ALA A 62 -10.27 1.22 -4.40
CA ALA A 62 -9.99 2.51 -3.78
C ALA A 62 -8.78 3.21 -4.41
N LEU A 63 -7.73 2.45 -4.77
CA LEU A 63 -6.55 2.98 -5.44
C LEU A 63 -6.80 3.31 -6.93
N ASP A 64 -7.64 2.54 -7.61
CA ASP A 64 -8.02 2.79 -9.01
C ASP A 64 -8.87 4.06 -9.16
N GLU A 65 -9.70 4.37 -8.16
CA GLU A 65 -10.57 5.56 -8.11
C GLU A 65 -9.86 6.81 -7.55
N SER A 66 -8.60 6.68 -7.12
CA SER A 66 -7.77 7.80 -6.73
C SER A 66 -7.14 8.48 -7.94
N ASP A 67 -6.65 9.72 -7.77
CA ASP A 67 -6.02 10.49 -8.85
C ASP A 67 -4.60 10.01 -9.21
N GLY A 68 -4.12 8.98 -8.53
CA GLY A 68 -2.78 8.40 -8.71
C GLY A 68 -1.64 9.28 -8.18
N ILE A 69 -1.96 10.30 -7.39
CA ILE A 69 -0.99 11.08 -6.63
C ILE A 69 -0.86 10.45 -5.25
N VAL A 70 0.36 10.07 -4.88
CA VAL A 70 0.59 9.49 -3.56
C VAL A 70 0.42 10.55 -2.48
N ASN A 71 -0.66 10.45 -1.76
CA ASN A 71 -0.97 11.25 -0.58
C ASN A 71 -1.24 10.34 0.63
N SER A 72 -1.69 10.90 1.73
CA SER A 72 -1.97 10.13 2.94
C SER A 72 -3.07 9.08 2.79
N PHE A 73 -4.00 9.27 1.87
CA PHE A 73 -5.07 8.31 1.60
C PHE A 73 -4.54 7.05 0.92
N GLU A 74 -3.75 7.20 -0.17
CA GLU A 74 -3.15 6.05 -0.87
C GLU A 74 -2.18 5.29 0.04
N LEU A 75 -1.39 6.01 0.87
CA LEU A 75 -0.51 5.35 1.83
C LEU A 75 -1.29 4.51 2.84
N ASP A 76 -2.42 5.01 3.32
CA ASP A 76 -3.27 4.31 4.26
C ASP A 76 -3.96 3.09 3.61
N VAL A 77 -4.49 3.24 2.40
CA VAL A 77 -5.08 2.12 1.64
C VAL A 77 -4.04 1.02 1.38
N LEU A 78 -2.82 1.39 0.97
CA LEU A 78 -1.73 0.43 0.74
C LEU A 78 -1.34 -0.31 2.02
N LYS A 79 -1.35 0.36 3.19
CA LYS A 79 -1.09 -0.32 4.48
C LYS A 79 -2.10 -1.43 4.75
N TYR A 80 -3.39 -1.13 4.65
CA TYR A 80 -4.44 -2.12 4.87
C TYR A 80 -4.41 -3.24 3.83
N ARG A 81 -4.09 -2.90 2.57
CA ARG A 81 -3.93 -3.90 1.52
C ARG A 81 -2.78 -4.85 1.82
N GLY A 82 -1.61 -4.34 2.19
CA GLY A 82 -0.46 -5.16 2.57
C GLY A 82 -0.76 -6.07 3.77
N GLU A 83 -1.53 -5.57 4.75
CA GLU A 83 -1.99 -6.38 5.87
C GLU A 83 -2.94 -7.50 5.41
N ALA A 84 -3.89 -7.21 4.52
CA ALA A 84 -4.81 -8.20 3.98
C ALA A 84 -4.09 -9.28 3.16
N GLU A 85 -3.13 -8.88 2.33
CA GLU A 85 -2.27 -9.78 1.55
C GLU A 85 -1.48 -10.71 2.47
N TYR A 86 -0.88 -10.17 3.54
CA TYR A 86 -0.14 -10.97 4.52
C TYR A 86 -1.05 -11.97 5.24
N LYS A 87 -2.24 -11.54 5.67
CA LYS A 87 -3.22 -12.42 6.35
C LYS A 87 -3.80 -13.49 5.42
N LEU A 88 -3.88 -13.21 4.12
CA LEU A 88 -4.26 -14.18 3.08
C LEU A 88 -3.15 -15.19 2.81
N ALA A 89 -1.96 -15.00 3.36
CA ALA A 89 -0.72 -15.72 3.05
C ALA A 89 -0.20 -15.49 1.61
N ASP A 90 -0.64 -14.42 0.94
CA ASP A 90 0.02 -13.93 -0.27
C ASP A 90 1.21 -13.04 0.11
N TYR A 91 2.23 -13.69 0.68
CA TYR A 91 3.40 -13.01 1.23
C TYR A 91 4.20 -12.26 0.17
N LYS A 92 4.21 -12.79 -1.05
CA LYS A 92 4.86 -12.12 -2.18
C LYS A 92 4.18 -10.81 -2.53
N ALA A 93 2.86 -10.77 -2.60
CA ALA A 93 2.12 -9.55 -2.83
C ALA A 93 2.31 -8.56 -1.66
N ALA A 94 2.25 -9.03 -0.43
CA ALA A 94 2.50 -8.23 0.76
C ALA A 94 3.89 -7.57 0.75
N ALA A 95 4.95 -8.32 0.41
CA ALA A 95 6.30 -7.78 0.30
C ALA A 95 6.39 -6.68 -0.79
N GLN A 96 5.71 -6.85 -1.92
CA GLN A 96 5.65 -5.83 -2.97
C GLN A 96 4.91 -4.58 -2.50
N THR A 97 3.77 -4.72 -1.84
CA THR A 97 2.97 -3.61 -1.34
C THR A 97 3.73 -2.80 -0.26
N TYR A 98 4.38 -3.47 0.69
CA TYR A 98 5.22 -2.81 1.69
C TYR A 98 6.49 -2.21 1.08
N GLY A 99 7.03 -2.80 0.02
CA GLY A 99 8.12 -2.23 -0.76
C GLY A 99 7.73 -0.89 -1.38
N ILE A 100 6.55 -0.80 -2.00
CA ILE A 100 6.01 0.47 -2.53
C ILE A 100 5.88 1.51 -1.42
N LEU A 101 5.32 1.13 -0.26
CA LEU A 101 5.19 2.02 0.90
C LEU A 101 6.55 2.55 1.38
N ALA A 102 7.56 1.68 1.44
CA ALA A 102 8.90 2.07 1.82
C ALA A 102 9.52 3.08 0.85
N GLU A 103 9.30 2.91 -0.46
CA GLU A 103 9.81 3.82 -1.49
C GLU A 103 9.16 5.20 -1.45
N VAL A 104 7.83 5.25 -1.30
CA VAL A 104 7.07 6.50 -1.46
C VAL A 104 6.99 7.34 -0.18
N ASP A 105 7.03 6.71 0.99
CA ASP A 105 6.93 7.37 2.30
C ASP A 105 8.31 7.57 2.98
N GLY A 106 9.36 7.68 2.18
CA GLY A 106 10.70 8.04 2.64
C GLY A 106 11.47 6.92 3.35
N GLY A 107 11.08 5.67 3.14
CA GLY A 107 11.77 4.51 3.69
C GLY A 107 11.60 4.39 5.20
N LYS A 108 10.38 4.53 5.70
CA LYS A 108 10.11 4.31 7.11
C LYS A 108 10.52 2.91 7.54
N ALA A 109 11.15 2.81 8.70
CA ALA A 109 11.59 1.54 9.27
C ALA A 109 10.46 0.51 9.39
N GLU A 110 9.25 0.97 9.69
CA GLU A 110 8.05 0.15 9.81
C GLU A 110 7.76 -0.63 8.51
N TYR A 111 7.80 0.05 7.36
CA TYR A 111 7.48 -0.60 6.09
C TYR A 111 8.58 -1.56 5.62
N LEU A 112 9.84 -1.23 5.88
CA LEU A 112 10.95 -2.14 5.63
C LEU A 112 10.85 -3.39 6.50
N TYR A 113 10.41 -3.24 7.76
CA TYR A 113 10.18 -4.36 8.66
C TYR A 113 9.06 -5.28 8.16
N TYR A 114 7.90 -4.71 7.74
CA TYR A 114 6.79 -5.53 7.21
C TYR A 114 7.14 -6.18 5.88
N LYS A 115 7.91 -5.49 5.01
CA LYS A 115 8.45 -6.08 3.79
C LYS A 115 9.30 -7.30 4.12
N ALA A 116 10.29 -7.14 4.99
CA ALA A 116 11.18 -8.22 5.42
C ALA A 116 10.42 -9.40 6.07
N ALA A 117 9.42 -9.10 6.91
CA ALA A 117 8.58 -10.14 7.51
C ALA A 117 7.79 -10.93 6.45
N SER A 118 7.32 -10.25 5.41
CA SER A 118 6.63 -10.90 4.29
C SER A 118 7.58 -11.73 3.43
N GLU A 119 8.79 -11.24 3.16
CA GLU A 119 9.84 -11.98 2.44
C GLU A 119 10.27 -13.24 3.21
N ALA A 120 10.44 -13.12 4.53
CA ALA A 120 10.75 -14.27 5.38
C ALA A 120 9.65 -15.34 5.34
N ALA A 121 8.38 -14.91 5.37
CA ALA A 121 7.24 -15.81 5.26
C ALA A 121 7.10 -16.46 3.87
N ASP A 122 7.55 -15.76 2.81
CA ASP A 122 7.63 -16.27 1.43
C ASP A 122 8.86 -17.17 1.18
N GLY A 123 9.70 -17.36 2.21
CA GLY A 123 10.92 -18.18 2.12
C GLY A 123 12.13 -17.45 1.51
N GLN A 124 12.08 -16.15 1.33
CA GLN A 124 13.15 -15.30 0.79
C GLN A 124 14.08 -14.82 1.92
N ALA A 125 14.77 -15.74 2.57
CA ALA A 125 15.50 -15.46 3.81
C ALA A 125 16.62 -14.43 3.65
N GLU A 126 17.33 -14.43 2.53
CA GLU A 126 18.43 -13.49 2.27
C GLU A 126 17.95 -12.04 2.09
N ASP A 127 16.85 -11.85 1.33
CA ASP A 127 16.26 -10.54 1.13
C ASP A 127 15.65 -10.03 2.44
N ALA A 128 14.98 -10.89 3.19
CA ALA A 128 14.42 -10.58 4.50
C ALA A 128 15.48 -10.11 5.49
N GLU A 129 16.63 -10.79 5.58
CA GLU A 129 17.74 -10.41 6.47
C GLU A 129 18.28 -9.02 6.13
N LYS A 130 18.46 -8.74 4.85
CA LYS A 130 18.91 -7.44 4.36
C LYS A 130 17.93 -6.32 4.70
N ASP A 131 16.63 -6.55 4.52
CA ASP A 131 15.62 -5.54 4.77
C ASP A 131 15.34 -5.35 6.27
N PHE A 132 15.48 -6.38 7.11
CA PHE A 132 15.49 -6.23 8.57
C PHE A 132 16.67 -5.36 9.03
N ALA A 133 17.87 -5.58 8.50
CA ALA A 133 19.03 -4.76 8.82
C ALA A 133 18.81 -3.29 8.41
N ALA A 134 18.24 -3.05 7.23
CA ALA A 134 17.89 -1.70 6.78
C ALA A 134 16.82 -1.03 7.66
N ALA A 135 15.81 -1.79 8.09
CA ALA A 135 14.78 -1.30 9.01
C ALA A 135 15.38 -0.87 10.36
N GLU A 136 16.29 -1.68 10.91
CA GLU A 136 16.99 -1.34 12.17
C GLU A 136 17.84 -0.08 12.04
N GLU A 137 18.59 0.07 10.96
CA GLU A 137 19.39 1.25 10.70
C GLU A 137 18.53 2.51 10.63
N LYS A 138 17.44 2.46 9.90
CA LYS A 138 16.46 3.56 9.79
C LYS A 138 15.84 3.89 11.14
N ALA A 139 15.48 2.90 11.95
CA ALA A 139 14.91 3.12 13.28
C ALA A 139 15.92 3.79 14.22
N LYS A 140 17.20 3.39 14.20
CA LYS A 140 18.28 4.02 14.97
C LYS A 140 18.48 5.49 14.57
N ASN A 141 18.48 5.76 13.25
CA ASN A 141 18.67 7.11 12.73
C ASN A 141 17.48 8.02 13.05
N SER A 142 16.26 7.52 12.98
CA SER A 142 15.04 8.25 13.36
C SER A 142 15.06 8.67 14.84
N LYS A 143 15.48 7.81 15.75
CA LYS A 143 15.63 8.13 17.19
C LYS A 143 16.69 9.19 17.45
N LYS A 144 17.78 9.23 16.67
CA LYS A 144 18.83 10.25 16.78
C LYS A 144 18.37 11.62 16.29
N ALA A 145 17.50 11.65 15.27
CA ALA A 145 16.98 12.89 14.69
C ALA A 145 15.83 13.51 15.51
N ALA A 146 15.23 12.77 16.44
CA ALA A 146 14.21 13.31 17.33
C ALA A 146 14.82 14.42 18.21
N PRO A 147 14.22 15.63 18.26
CA PRO A 147 14.73 16.70 19.12
C PRO A 147 14.73 16.21 20.56
N ARG A 148 15.90 16.28 21.21
CA ARG A 148 15.98 16.07 22.66
C ARG A 148 15.19 17.19 23.31
N LEU A 149 13.99 16.89 23.79
CA LEU A 149 13.27 17.77 24.69
C LEU A 149 14.17 17.95 25.91
N ARG A 150 14.83 19.13 26.00
CA ARG A 150 15.54 19.50 27.20
C ARG A 150 14.49 19.73 28.28
N GLY A 151 14.45 18.83 29.26
CA GLY A 151 13.75 19.06 30.50
C GLY A 151 14.39 20.24 31.27
#